data_3f013cf375f2910d6d12f957693bb8f9
#
_entry.id   3f013cf375f2910d6d12f957693bb8f9
#
_cell.length_a   1.000
_cell.length_b   1.000
_cell.length_c   1.000
_cell.angle_alpha   90.00
_cell.angle_beta   90.00
_cell.angle_gamma   90.00
#
_symmetry.space_group_name_H-M   'P 1'
#
loop_
_entity.id
_entity.type
_entity.pdbx_description
1 polymer ?
#
loop_
_entity_poly.entity_id
_entity_poly.type
_entity_poly.pdbx_seq_one_letter_code
_entity_poly.pdbx_strand_id
1 'polypeptide(L)'
;MIKHVVMWQFLDQAEGKSKAENMAWIRQALLELAPRIPDLLSIEIGEDIGVGRDTYDMCLITTFTDADALDRYQHHPEHKVISAYVSKVRSGRACVDFQVKGEK
;
A
#
# COMPACT_ATOMS: atom_id res chain seq x y z
N MET A 1 -17.08 -2.85 7.37
CA MET A 1 -15.79 -2.24 6.99
C MET A 1 -15.10 -3.03 5.90
N ILE A 2 -14.37 -2.34 5.08
CA ILE A 2 -13.58 -2.94 4.00
C ILE A 2 -12.10 -2.88 4.35
N LYS A 3 -11.39 -3.99 4.17
CA LYS A 3 -9.93 -3.98 4.23
C LYS A 3 -9.38 -4.12 2.83
N HIS A 4 -8.45 -3.23 2.50
CA HIS A 4 -7.74 -3.19 1.23
C HIS A 4 -6.31 -3.67 1.51
N VAL A 5 -5.94 -4.82 0.95
CA VAL A 5 -4.64 -5.43 1.19
C VAL A 5 -3.86 -5.47 -0.12
N VAL A 6 -2.71 -4.83 -0.12
CA VAL A 6 -1.83 -4.78 -1.29
C VAL A 6 -0.47 -5.33 -0.90
N MET A 7 0.11 -6.12 -1.79
CA MET A 7 1.48 -6.59 -1.63
C MET A 7 2.27 -6.22 -2.87
N TRP A 8 3.52 -5.84 -2.68
CA TRP A 8 4.41 -5.47 -3.78
C TRP A 8 5.72 -6.24 -3.73
N GLN A 9 6.23 -6.53 -4.91
CA GLN A 9 7.63 -6.90 -5.11
C GLN A 9 8.28 -5.73 -5.82
N PHE A 10 9.53 -5.45 -5.50
CA PHE A 10 10.24 -4.30 -6.04
C PHE A 10 11.46 -4.72 -6.83
N LEU A 11 11.79 -3.91 -7.84
CA LEU A 11 13.02 -4.06 -8.58
C LEU A 11 14.21 -3.78 -7.65
N ASP A 12 15.33 -4.46 -7.89
CA ASP A 12 16.54 -4.25 -7.08
C ASP A 12 17.02 -2.81 -7.18
N GLN A 13 16.87 -2.19 -8.35
CA GLN A 13 17.20 -0.79 -8.58
C GLN A 13 16.18 -0.19 -9.54
N ALA A 14 15.70 1.00 -9.22
CA ALA A 14 14.77 1.74 -10.08
C ALA A 14 14.79 3.21 -9.67
N GLU A 15 14.60 4.09 -10.64
CA GLU A 15 14.55 5.54 -10.43
C GLU A 15 15.80 6.06 -9.70
N GLY A 16 16.95 5.46 -9.98
CA GLY A 16 18.22 5.88 -9.38
C GLY A 16 18.39 5.46 -7.91
N LYS A 17 17.56 4.56 -7.42
CA LYS A 17 17.56 4.15 -6.00
C LYS A 17 17.53 2.63 -5.87
N SER A 18 18.02 2.15 -4.74
CA SER A 18 17.94 0.73 -4.39
C SER A 18 16.52 0.36 -3.97
N LYS A 19 16.25 -0.96 -3.92
CA LYS A 19 14.98 -1.47 -3.42
C LYS A 19 14.68 -0.91 -2.03
N ALA A 20 15.65 -0.97 -1.13
CA ALA A 20 15.46 -0.48 0.25
C ALA A 20 15.10 1.01 0.28
N GLU A 21 15.76 1.80 -0.54
CA GLU A 21 15.47 3.24 -0.62
C GLU A 21 14.08 3.50 -1.16
N ASN A 22 13.66 2.75 -2.19
CA ASN A 22 12.32 2.91 -2.75
C ASN A 22 11.24 2.49 -1.76
N MET A 23 11.46 1.39 -1.02
CA MET A 23 10.53 0.94 -0.01
C MET A 23 10.40 1.98 1.12
N ALA A 24 11.51 2.55 1.56
CA ALA A 24 11.51 3.58 2.60
C ALA A 24 10.74 4.82 2.14
N TRP A 25 10.93 5.23 0.90
CA TRP A 25 10.23 6.38 0.33
C TRP A 25 8.72 6.15 0.31
N ILE A 26 8.30 4.97 -0.16
CA ILE A 26 6.88 4.62 -0.26
C ILE A 26 6.25 4.57 1.13
N ARG A 27 6.92 3.94 2.10
CA ARG A 27 6.45 3.87 3.46
C ARG A 27 6.22 5.26 4.04
N GLN A 28 7.21 6.12 3.90
CA GLN A 28 7.12 7.48 4.43
C GLN A 28 6.00 8.28 3.76
N ALA A 29 5.90 8.18 2.44
CA ALA A 29 4.87 8.89 1.70
C ALA A 29 3.47 8.47 2.10
N LEU A 30 3.25 7.15 2.27
CA LEU A 30 1.95 6.63 2.68
C LEU A 30 1.59 7.02 4.11
N LEU A 31 2.56 6.99 5.02
CA LEU A 31 2.32 7.39 6.41
C LEU A 31 2.01 8.88 6.52
N GLU A 32 2.62 9.71 5.68
CA GLU A 32 2.32 11.14 5.66
C GLU A 32 0.97 11.43 5.01
N LEU A 33 0.56 10.63 4.05
CA LEU A 33 -0.72 10.80 3.38
C LEU A 33 -1.90 10.39 4.27
N ALA A 34 -1.75 9.33 5.05
CA ALA A 34 -2.85 8.72 5.80
C ALA A 34 -3.67 9.72 6.62
N PRO A 35 -3.07 10.61 7.44
CA PRO A 35 -3.87 11.54 8.24
C PRO A 35 -4.60 12.61 7.44
N ARG A 36 -4.28 12.75 6.16
CA ARG A 36 -4.92 13.75 5.28
C ARG A 36 -6.17 13.23 4.62
N ILE A 37 -6.45 11.93 4.72
CA ILE A 37 -7.58 11.31 4.05
C ILE A 37 -8.59 10.86 5.10
N PRO A 38 -9.71 11.59 5.27
CA PRO A 38 -10.71 11.24 6.29
C PRO A 38 -11.32 9.85 6.09
N ASP A 39 -11.40 9.39 4.84
CA ASP A 39 -11.97 8.07 4.52
C ASP A 39 -11.12 6.92 5.02
N LEU A 40 -9.83 7.14 5.23
CA LEU A 40 -8.89 6.11 5.66
C LEU A 40 -8.95 5.96 7.18
N LEU A 41 -9.47 4.84 7.65
CA LEU A 41 -9.67 4.60 9.08
C LEU A 41 -8.42 4.09 9.77
N SER A 42 -7.64 3.26 9.10
CA SER A 42 -6.40 2.73 9.66
C SER A 42 -5.44 2.35 8.55
N ILE A 43 -4.15 2.34 8.87
CA ILE A 43 -3.10 1.97 7.93
C ILE A 43 -2.06 1.13 8.67
N GLU A 44 -1.62 0.08 8.01
CA GLU A 44 -0.57 -0.78 8.51
C GLU A 44 0.35 -1.13 7.35
N ILE A 45 1.65 -0.97 7.54
CA ILE A 45 2.65 -1.28 6.52
C ILE A 45 3.65 -2.23 7.12
N GLY A 46 3.88 -3.36 6.44
CA GLY A 46 4.84 -4.36 6.87
C GLY A 46 5.84 -4.67 5.77
N GLU A 47 7.06 -5.00 6.17
CA GLU A 47 8.09 -5.45 5.25
C GLU A 47 8.37 -6.91 5.52
N ASP A 48 8.69 -7.67 4.47
CA ASP A 48 8.97 -9.08 4.59
C ASP A 48 10.19 -9.31 5.48
N ILE A 49 10.14 -10.37 6.29
CA ILE A 49 11.24 -10.67 7.22
C ILE A 49 12.37 -11.46 6.56
N GLY A 50 12.18 -11.88 5.31
CA GLY A 50 13.26 -12.46 4.52
C GLY A 50 13.58 -13.92 4.78
N VAL A 51 12.67 -14.68 5.39
CA VAL A 51 12.92 -16.10 5.74
C VAL A 51 12.15 -17.08 4.89
N GLY A 52 11.10 -16.63 4.19
CA GLY A 52 10.26 -17.50 3.37
C GLY A 52 10.70 -17.53 1.92
N ARG A 53 10.05 -18.41 1.14
CA ARG A 53 10.21 -18.46 -0.31
C ARG A 53 9.01 -17.85 -0.97
N ASP A 54 9.22 -17.24 -2.14
CA ASP A 54 8.13 -16.69 -2.96
C ASP A 54 7.29 -15.67 -2.20
N THR A 55 7.92 -14.98 -1.24
CA THR A 55 7.25 -13.91 -0.51
C THR A 55 7.36 -12.60 -1.27
N TYR A 56 6.38 -11.71 -1.04
CA TYR A 56 6.46 -10.34 -1.54
C TYR A 56 7.32 -9.52 -0.58
N ASP A 57 7.69 -8.31 -1.02
CA ASP A 57 8.64 -7.48 -0.25
C ASP A 57 7.95 -6.62 0.79
N MET A 58 6.74 -6.14 0.49
CA MET A 58 6.04 -5.20 1.36
C MET A 58 4.54 -5.41 1.27
N CYS A 59 3.85 -5.18 2.39
CA CYS A 59 2.40 -5.28 2.47
C CYS A 59 1.82 -3.98 3.01
N LEU A 60 0.70 -3.55 2.44
CA LEU A 60 -0.07 -2.40 2.91
C LEU A 60 -1.47 -2.87 3.23
N ILE A 61 -1.95 -2.56 4.44
CA ILE A 61 -3.33 -2.86 4.84
C ILE A 61 -3.99 -1.57 5.25
N THR A 62 -5.07 -1.20 4.55
CA THR A 62 -5.85 0.00 4.86
C THR A 62 -7.30 -0.40 5.09
N THR A 63 -7.99 0.36 5.94
CA THR A 63 -9.36 0.06 6.33
C THR A 63 -10.27 1.24 6.01
N PHE A 64 -11.46 0.93 5.48
CA PHE A 64 -12.45 1.92 5.07
C PHE A 64 -13.83 1.51 5.55
N THR A 65 -14.73 2.49 5.72
CA THR A 65 -16.11 2.22 6.14
C THR A 65 -16.84 1.34 5.12
N ASP A 66 -16.65 1.63 3.83
CA ASP A 66 -17.34 0.95 2.74
C ASP A 66 -16.54 1.06 1.44
N ALA A 67 -17.07 0.47 0.39
CA ALA A 67 -16.41 0.45 -0.92
C ALA A 67 -16.31 1.85 -1.54
N ASP A 68 -17.27 2.74 -1.27
CA ASP A 68 -17.22 4.09 -1.80
C ASP A 68 -16.07 4.88 -1.20
N ALA A 69 -15.81 4.69 0.11
CA ALA A 69 -14.68 5.33 0.77
C ALA A 69 -13.36 4.85 0.18
N LEU A 70 -13.25 3.55 -0.09
CA LEU A 70 -12.05 3.00 -0.74
C LEU A 70 -11.86 3.62 -2.13
N ASP A 71 -12.94 3.74 -2.89
CA ASP A 71 -12.88 4.31 -4.23
C ASP A 71 -12.40 5.77 -4.18
N ARG A 72 -12.90 6.57 -3.24
CA ARG A 72 -12.46 7.96 -3.08
C ARG A 72 -10.97 8.04 -2.76
N TYR A 73 -10.48 7.14 -1.90
CA TYR A 73 -9.07 7.06 -1.56
C TYR A 73 -8.22 6.76 -2.80
N GLN A 74 -8.64 5.79 -3.59
CA GLN A 74 -7.89 5.39 -4.78
C GLN A 74 -7.84 6.49 -5.84
N HIS A 75 -8.85 7.36 -5.88
CA HIS A 75 -8.89 8.48 -6.82
C HIS A 75 -8.36 9.79 -6.25
N HIS A 76 -7.93 9.79 -4.99
CA HIS A 76 -7.39 10.99 -4.37
C HIS A 76 -6.10 11.41 -5.09
N PRO A 77 -5.96 12.72 -5.45
CA PRO A 77 -4.80 13.18 -6.21
C PRO A 77 -3.44 12.83 -5.57
N GLU A 78 -3.34 12.95 -4.26
CA GLU A 78 -2.08 12.64 -3.56
C GLU A 78 -1.79 11.14 -3.56
N HIS A 79 -2.84 10.30 -3.50
CA HIS A 79 -2.66 8.85 -3.62
C HIS A 79 -2.15 8.50 -5.03
N LYS A 80 -2.67 9.17 -6.05
CA LYS A 80 -2.25 8.91 -7.42
C LYS A 80 -0.78 9.21 -7.66
N VAL A 81 -0.24 10.23 -6.99
CA VAL A 81 1.19 10.55 -7.08
C VAL A 81 2.02 9.40 -6.54
N ILE A 82 1.65 8.87 -5.39
CA ILE A 82 2.37 7.74 -4.79
C ILE A 82 2.23 6.49 -5.65
N SER A 83 1.02 6.21 -6.13
CA SER A 83 0.75 5.05 -6.97
C SER A 83 1.57 5.10 -8.27
N ALA A 84 1.71 6.28 -8.86
CA ALA A 84 2.52 6.46 -10.06
C ALA A 84 3.99 6.13 -9.79
N TYR A 85 4.51 6.55 -8.64
CA TYR A 85 5.89 6.23 -8.27
C TYR A 85 6.05 4.72 -8.05
N VAL A 86 5.12 4.11 -7.32
CA VAL A 86 5.15 2.67 -7.06
C VAL A 86 5.19 1.89 -8.37
N SER A 87 4.40 2.29 -9.36
CA SER A 87 4.35 1.59 -10.64
C SER A 87 5.66 1.61 -11.40
N LYS A 88 6.53 2.60 -11.12
CA LYS A 88 7.85 2.69 -11.75
C LYS A 88 8.89 1.81 -11.07
N VAL A 89 8.71 1.47 -9.81
CA VAL A 89 9.74 0.79 -9.02
C VAL A 89 9.36 -0.65 -8.64
N ARG A 90 8.07 -1.02 -8.79
CA ARG A 90 7.63 -2.37 -8.46
C ARG A 90 7.89 -3.35 -9.61
N SER A 91 8.12 -4.60 -9.28
CA SER A 91 8.19 -5.70 -10.24
C SER A 91 6.94 -6.57 -10.20
N GLY A 92 6.14 -6.47 -9.13
CA GLY A 92 4.91 -7.22 -9.00
C GLY A 92 3.96 -6.60 -8.00
N ARG A 93 2.67 -6.94 -8.13
CA ARG A 93 1.62 -6.42 -7.24
C ARG A 93 0.51 -7.45 -7.13
N ALA A 94 0.00 -7.60 -5.92
CA ALA A 94 -1.18 -8.41 -5.66
C ALA A 94 -2.10 -7.60 -4.73
N CYS A 95 -3.40 -7.79 -4.89
CA CYS A 95 -4.37 -7.01 -4.13
C CYS A 95 -5.60 -7.85 -3.85
N VAL A 96 -6.17 -7.68 -2.66
CA VAL A 96 -7.49 -8.20 -2.34
C VAL A 96 -8.20 -7.19 -1.45
N ASP A 97 -9.47 -6.95 -1.76
CA ASP A 97 -10.34 -6.08 -0.98
C ASP A 97 -11.47 -6.95 -0.44
N PHE A 98 -11.66 -6.92 0.88
CA PHE A 98 -12.67 -7.80 1.44
C PHE A 98 -13.47 -7.13 2.56
N GLN A 99 -14.70 -7.60 2.71
CA GLN A 99 -15.58 -7.17 3.79
C GLN A 99 -15.16 -7.89 5.07
N VAL A 100 -14.95 -7.11 6.14
CA VAL A 100 -14.63 -7.70 7.44
C VAL A 100 -15.90 -8.35 7.99
N LYS A 101 -15.80 -9.63 8.32
CA LYS A 101 -16.93 -10.39 8.83
C LYS A 101 -16.89 -10.48 10.34
N GLY A 102 -18.06 -10.69 10.95
CA GLY A 102 -18.16 -10.86 12.39
C GLY A 102 -18.00 -9.58 13.16
N GLU A 103 -18.01 -8.47 12.50
CA GLU A 103 -17.88 -7.17 13.08
C GLU A 103 -19.17 -6.76 13.76
N LYS A 104 -19.08 -6.27 14.96
CA LYS A 104 -20.26 -5.81 15.71
C LYS A 104 -20.20 -4.33 15.94
#